data_41d51c3af1dd48a29592579038b4ca84
#
_entry.id   41d51c3af1dd48a29592579038b4ca84
#
_cell.length_a   1.000
_cell.length_b   1.000
_cell.length_c   1.000
_cell.angle_alpha   90.00
_cell.angle_beta   90.00
_cell.angle_gamma   90.00
#
_symmetry.space_group_name_H-M   'P 1'
#
loop_
_entity.id
_entity.type
_entity.pdbx_description
1 polymer ?
#
loop_
_entity_poly.entity_id
_entity_poly.type
_entity_poly.pdbx_seq_one_letter_code
_entity_poly.pdbx_strand_id
1 'polypeptide(L)'
;SFFDLSTCKGYEFWSHFNTRPRGWHIDQDEELVRTTGQTRFPLCSVVYYVKVKDLKGGKLHIEDDVITPKSNRMVIFSPKVNHCAEPFMGDRITLCVNPWSVKL
;
A
#
# COMPACT_ATOMS: atom_id res chain seq x y z
N SER A 1 2.64 -13.83 -9.49
CA SER A 1 1.68 -13.11 -8.67
C SER A 1 0.50 -13.98 -8.32
N PHE A 2 0.03 -13.92 -7.11
CA PHE A 2 -1.17 -14.63 -6.64
C PHE A 2 -2.46 -13.85 -6.94
N PHE A 3 -2.36 -12.69 -7.54
CA PHE A 3 -3.49 -11.83 -7.84
C PHE A 3 -3.76 -11.80 -9.33
N ASP A 4 -5.02 -12.02 -9.69
CA ASP A 4 -5.45 -11.95 -11.07
C ASP A 4 -5.68 -10.49 -11.47
N LEU A 5 -4.86 -9.98 -12.37
CA LEU A 5 -4.94 -8.62 -12.86
C LEU A 5 -5.59 -8.52 -14.24
N SER A 6 -6.17 -9.61 -14.76
CA SER A 6 -6.76 -9.63 -16.10
C SER A 6 -7.93 -8.64 -16.25
N THR A 7 -8.60 -8.29 -15.15
CA THR A 7 -9.70 -7.32 -15.13
C THR A 7 -9.25 -5.89 -14.83
N CYS A 8 -7.95 -5.65 -14.71
CA CYS A 8 -7.44 -4.32 -14.38
C CYS A 8 -7.76 -3.34 -15.53
N LYS A 9 -8.43 -2.24 -15.20
CA LYS A 9 -8.80 -1.18 -16.14
C LYS A 9 -8.18 0.16 -15.80
N GLY A 10 -7.55 0.25 -14.66
CA GLY A 10 -6.89 1.46 -14.21
C GLY A 10 -6.08 1.19 -12.96
N TYR A 11 -5.20 2.09 -12.65
CA TYR A 11 -4.42 2.03 -11.43
C TYR A 11 -4.16 3.44 -10.91
N GLU A 12 -4.02 3.56 -9.60
CA GLU A 12 -3.54 4.76 -8.96
C GLU A 12 -2.21 4.47 -8.29
N PHE A 13 -1.36 5.48 -8.20
CA PHE A 13 -0.08 5.35 -7.52
C PHE A 13 0.28 6.65 -6.83
N TRP A 14 1.08 6.52 -5.78
CA TRP A 14 1.58 7.68 -5.04
C TRP A 14 2.91 7.32 -4.37
N SER A 15 3.69 8.37 -4.07
CA SER A 15 4.98 8.24 -3.41
C SER A 15 4.92 8.78 -2.00
N HIS A 16 5.63 8.12 -1.09
CA HIS A 16 5.73 8.54 0.30
C HIS A 16 7.17 8.93 0.64
N PHE A 17 7.34 10.19 1.01
CA PHE A 17 8.62 10.73 1.50
C PHE A 17 8.51 11.12 2.97
N ASN A 18 7.33 11.01 3.55
CA ASN A 18 6.98 11.57 4.83
C ASN A 18 7.25 10.56 5.94
N THR A 19 7.79 11.05 7.07
CA THR A 19 8.04 10.25 8.27
C THR A 19 6.78 9.94 9.07
N ARG A 20 5.64 10.61 8.76
CA ARG A 20 4.40 10.35 9.46
C ARG A 20 3.81 9.02 9.03
N PRO A 21 3.57 8.09 9.97
CA PRO A 21 2.93 6.84 9.62
C PRO A 21 1.45 7.05 9.36
N ARG A 22 0.91 6.23 8.48
CA ARG A 22 -0.52 6.04 8.37
C ARG A 22 -0.93 4.94 9.35
N GLY A 23 -1.96 5.18 10.16
CA GLY A 23 -2.45 4.19 11.12
C GLY A 23 -3.02 2.94 10.45
N TRP A 24 -3.49 2.01 11.24
CA TRP A 24 -4.12 0.77 10.76
C TRP A 24 -5.30 1.10 9.84
N HIS A 25 -5.29 0.55 8.65
CA HIS A 25 -6.34 0.79 7.65
C HIS A 25 -6.39 -0.36 6.65
N ILE A 26 -7.45 -0.37 5.86
CA ILE A 26 -7.59 -1.19 4.66
C ILE A 26 -7.58 -0.26 3.45
N ASP A 27 -7.26 -0.78 2.27
CA ASP A 27 -7.33 0.00 1.04
C ASP A 27 -8.70 -0.18 0.39
N GLN A 28 -9.39 0.92 0.12
CA GLN A 28 -10.72 0.91 -0.47
C GLN A 28 -11.00 2.23 -1.16
N ASP A 29 -12.09 2.28 -1.93
CA ASP A 29 -12.57 3.51 -2.53
C ASP A 29 -13.26 4.36 -1.46
N GLU A 30 -12.49 5.26 -0.84
CA GLU A 30 -12.95 6.10 0.28
C GLU A 30 -14.10 7.01 -0.14
N GLU A 31 -14.09 7.51 -1.36
CA GLU A 31 -15.15 8.38 -1.84
C GLU A 31 -16.46 7.62 -2.02
N LEU A 32 -16.41 6.40 -2.53
CA LEU A 32 -17.60 5.57 -2.68
C LEU A 32 -18.22 5.26 -1.33
N VAL A 33 -17.39 4.92 -0.33
CA VAL A 33 -17.86 4.69 1.05
C VAL A 33 -18.52 5.94 1.61
N ARG A 34 -17.89 7.09 1.44
CA ARG A 34 -18.37 8.36 1.97
C ARG A 34 -19.70 8.78 1.34
N THR A 35 -19.88 8.55 0.03
CA THR A 35 -21.06 9.02 -0.71
C THR A 35 -22.20 8.03 -0.73
N THR A 36 -21.92 6.72 -0.69
CA THR A 36 -22.95 5.68 -0.86
C THR A 36 -23.01 4.66 0.26
N GLY A 37 -21.99 4.59 1.13
CA GLY A 37 -21.86 3.54 2.13
C GLY A 37 -21.44 2.19 1.54
N GLN A 38 -21.30 2.09 0.24
CA GLN A 38 -20.85 0.86 -0.44
C GLN A 38 -19.33 0.79 -0.43
N THR A 39 -18.80 -0.44 -0.47
CA THR A 39 -17.36 -0.68 -0.51
C THR A 39 -16.92 -1.14 -1.90
N ARG A 40 -15.73 -0.67 -2.31
CA ARG A 40 -15.04 -1.14 -3.50
C ARG A 40 -13.55 -1.21 -3.18
N PHE A 41 -12.94 -2.33 -3.53
CA PHE A 41 -11.54 -2.57 -3.23
C PHE A 41 -10.72 -2.62 -4.52
N PRO A 42 -9.44 -2.18 -4.48
CA PRO A 42 -8.53 -2.45 -5.58
C PRO A 42 -8.31 -3.95 -5.72
N LEU A 43 -7.75 -4.38 -6.85
CA LEU A 43 -7.45 -5.79 -7.10
C LEU A 43 -6.37 -6.33 -6.16
N CYS A 44 -5.42 -5.49 -5.81
CA CYS A 44 -4.40 -5.78 -4.80
C CYS A 44 -3.80 -4.46 -4.31
N SER A 45 -3.01 -4.55 -3.24
CA SER A 45 -2.20 -3.43 -2.75
C SER A 45 -0.73 -3.75 -2.97
N VAL A 46 0.01 -2.80 -3.53
CA VAL A 46 1.42 -2.96 -3.85
C VAL A 46 2.21 -1.86 -3.16
N VAL A 47 3.26 -2.25 -2.46
CA VAL A 47 4.24 -1.32 -1.88
C VAL A 47 5.61 -1.68 -2.46
N TYR A 48 6.22 -0.74 -3.14
CA TYR A 48 7.54 -0.89 -3.71
C TYR A 48 8.52 0.08 -3.04
N TYR A 49 9.58 -0.47 -2.46
CA TYR A 49 10.64 0.34 -1.85
C TYR A 49 11.66 0.70 -2.92
N VAL A 50 11.58 1.93 -3.40
CA VAL A 50 12.49 2.45 -4.44
C VAL A 50 13.91 2.60 -3.87
N LYS A 51 13.98 3.16 -2.65
CA LYS A 51 15.26 3.41 -1.98
C LYS A 51 15.07 3.27 -0.48
N VAL A 52 15.98 2.55 0.15
CA VAL A 52 16.09 2.46 1.60
C VAL A 52 17.57 2.58 1.96
N LYS A 53 17.92 3.56 2.79
CA LYS A 53 19.30 3.78 3.24
C LYS A 53 19.32 4.27 4.67
N ASP A 54 20.10 3.62 5.51
CA ASP A 54 20.29 3.99 6.92
C ASP A 54 18.93 4.14 7.64
N LEU A 55 17.99 3.25 7.35
CA LEU A 55 16.64 3.32 7.87
C LEU A 55 16.52 2.68 9.23
N LYS A 56 15.88 3.40 10.16
CA LYS A 56 15.44 2.88 11.47
C LYS A 56 13.93 2.97 11.54
N GLY A 57 13.26 1.87 11.89
CA GLY A 57 11.82 1.78 11.89
C GLY A 57 11.24 1.61 10.48
N GLY A 58 10.03 2.05 10.28
CA GLY A 58 9.38 2.03 8.97
C GLY A 58 8.91 0.65 8.52
N LYS A 59 8.88 -0.34 9.41
CA LYS A 59 8.38 -1.67 9.06
C LYS A 59 6.91 -1.62 8.68
N LEU A 60 6.55 -2.42 7.69
CA LEU A 60 5.17 -2.57 7.23
C LEU A 60 4.55 -3.74 7.98
N HIS A 61 3.47 -3.45 8.69
CA HIS A 61 2.69 -4.47 9.39
C HIS A 61 1.46 -4.80 8.55
N ILE A 62 1.31 -6.08 8.20
CA ILE A 62 0.16 -6.59 7.45
C ILE A 62 -0.45 -7.68 8.33
N GLU A 63 -1.51 -7.34 9.07
CA GLU A 63 -2.06 -8.17 10.14
C GLU A 63 -0.96 -8.62 11.10
N ASP A 64 -0.65 -9.92 11.14
CA ASP A 64 0.37 -10.49 12.02
C ASP A 64 1.76 -10.55 11.36
N ASP A 65 1.86 -10.19 10.09
CA ASP A 65 3.13 -10.20 9.36
C ASP A 65 3.84 -8.87 9.47
N VAL A 66 5.17 -8.92 9.54
CA VAL A 66 6.02 -7.73 9.61
C VAL A 66 7.03 -7.79 8.47
N ILE A 67 7.01 -6.76 7.63
CA ILE A 67 7.90 -6.67 6.46
C ILE A 67 8.92 -5.57 6.70
N THR A 68 10.19 -5.92 6.62
CA THR A 68 11.29 -4.95 6.74
C THR A 68 11.49 -4.25 5.39
N PRO A 69 11.53 -2.92 5.36
CA PRO A 69 11.86 -2.18 4.15
C PRO A 69 13.26 -2.53 3.64
N LYS A 70 13.37 -2.72 2.34
CA LYS A 70 14.64 -2.99 1.67
C LYS A 70 14.57 -2.44 0.26
N SER A 71 15.63 -1.79 -0.19
CA SER A 71 15.69 -1.25 -1.56
C SER A 71 15.37 -2.34 -2.59
N ASN A 72 14.54 -1.99 -3.55
CA ASN A 72 14.08 -2.87 -4.62
C ASN A 72 13.20 -4.05 -4.14
N ARG A 73 12.59 -3.92 -2.97
CA ARG A 73 11.63 -4.92 -2.46
C ARG A 73 10.22 -4.51 -2.84
N MET A 74 9.47 -5.45 -3.39
CA MET A 74 8.05 -5.27 -3.69
C MET A 74 7.22 -6.18 -2.79
N VAL A 75 6.18 -5.62 -2.19
CA VAL A 75 5.22 -6.36 -1.36
C VAL A 75 3.85 -6.23 -2.01
N ILE A 76 3.19 -7.35 -2.22
CA ILE A 76 1.85 -7.41 -2.79
C ILE A 76 0.95 -8.12 -1.80
N PHE A 77 -0.17 -7.50 -1.45
CA PHE A 77 -1.08 -8.07 -0.45
C PHE A 77 -2.54 -7.70 -0.75
N SER A 78 -3.47 -8.38 -0.07
CA SER A 78 -4.89 -8.08 -0.22
C SER A 78 -5.23 -6.70 0.32
N PRO A 79 -6.01 -5.89 -0.41
CA PRO A 79 -6.42 -4.57 0.07
C PRO A 79 -7.35 -4.65 1.29
N LYS A 80 -7.96 -5.80 1.53
CA LYS A 80 -8.92 -6.00 2.63
C LYS A 80 -8.26 -6.30 3.97
N VAL A 81 -6.94 -6.53 3.98
CA VAL A 81 -6.20 -6.79 5.22
C VAL A 81 -5.82 -5.48 5.89
N ASN A 82 -5.97 -5.43 7.21
CA ASN A 82 -5.47 -4.30 7.99
C ASN A 82 -3.96 -4.23 7.92
N HIS A 83 -3.45 -3.06 7.64
CA HIS A 83 -2.01 -2.82 7.57
C HIS A 83 -1.67 -1.40 8.03
N CYS A 84 -0.43 -1.22 8.43
CA CYS A 84 0.11 0.09 8.82
C CYS A 84 1.61 0.12 8.61
N ALA A 85 2.16 1.32 8.57
CA ALA A 85 3.60 1.53 8.49
C ALA A 85 4.07 2.23 9.76
N GLU A 86 5.19 1.77 10.30
CA GLU A 86 5.82 2.40 11.46
C GLU A 86 6.43 3.75 11.07
N PRO A 87 6.57 4.69 12.02
CA PRO A 87 7.39 5.88 11.79
C PRO A 87 8.84 5.47 11.55
N PHE A 88 9.57 6.29 10.81
CA PHE A 88 10.94 5.96 10.46
C PHE A 88 11.86 7.17 10.54
N MET A 89 13.15 6.88 10.66
CA MET A 89 14.24 7.83 10.50
C MET A 89 15.21 7.27 9.47
N GLY A 90 15.76 8.13 8.63
CA GLY A 90 16.64 7.75 7.53
C GLY A 90 16.01 8.02 6.19
N ASP A 91 16.59 7.46 5.13
CA ASP A 91 16.14 7.67 3.76
C ASP A 91 15.24 6.53 3.30
N ARG A 92 14.01 6.87 2.91
CA ARG A 92 13.06 5.91 2.35
C ARG A 92 12.21 6.59 1.29
N ILE A 93 12.18 5.99 0.10
CA ILE A 93 11.27 6.37 -0.97
C ILE A 93 10.43 5.15 -1.29
N THR A 94 9.13 5.27 -1.10
CA THR A 94 8.15 4.20 -1.39
C THR A 94 7.22 4.62 -2.50
N LEU A 95 6.91 3.68 -3.37
CA LEU A 95 5.86 3.82 -4.38
C LEU A 95 4.75 2.83 -4.03
N CYS A 96 3.55 3.34 -3.82
CA CYS A 96 2.36 2.53 -3.59
C CYS A 96 1.51 2.50 -4.84
N VAL A 97 1.00 1.33 -5.21
CA VAL A 97 0.19 1.15 -6.41
C VAL A 97 -1.05 0.32 -6.06
N ASN A 98 -2.20 0.80 -6.49
CA ASN A 98 -3.46 0.07 -6.38
C ASN A 98 -4.06 -0.09 -7.78
N PRO A 99 -4.00 -1.29 -8.39
CA PRO A 99 -4.74 -1.56 -9.62
C PRO A 99 -6.22 -1.80 -9.33
N TRP A 100 -7.08 -1.32 -10.22
CA TRP A 100 -8.52 -1.37 -10.08
C TRP A 100 -9.18 -2.07 -11.27
N SER A 101 -10.32 -2.75 -11.02
CA SER A 101 -11.14 -3.35 -12.06
C SER A 101 -12.07 -2.34 -12.74
N VAL A 102 -12.05 -1.10 -12.31
CA VAL A 102 -12.83 0.00 -12.88
C VAL A 102 -11.90 1.04 -13.47
N LYS A 103 -12.41 1.77 -14.47
CA LYS A 103 -11.69 2.90 -15.04
C LYS A 103 -11.77 4.09 -14.07
N LEU A 104 -10.62 4.62 -13.73
CA LEU A 104 -10.50 5.76 -12.82
C LEU A 104 -10.61 7.10 -13.56
#